data_196e5234b5c80b565b7c4facb208d153
#
_entry.id   196e5234b5c80b565b7c4facb208d153
#
_cell.length_a   1.000
_cell.length_b   1.000
_cell.length_c   1.000
_cell.angle_alpha   90.00
_cell.angle_beta   90.00
_cell.angle_gamma   90.00
#
_symmetry.space_group_name_H-M   'P 1'
#
loop_
_entity.id
_entity.type
_entity.pdbx_description
1 polymer ?
#
loop_
_entity_poly.entity_id
_entity_poly.type
_entity_poly.pdbx_seq_one_letter_code
_entity_poly.pdbx_strand_id
1 'polypeptide(L)'
;MAKTVYLGMIGDIMHPGYINIINKATEYGDVIIGLFTDKAIANHRRLPYLTWEQRKNVVESIRNVSRVVPQDDWSYVSNLLKYKPDYIIHGDDWQVGPDKYIRDEVFKVMEKLGGEVIEIPYTQNISASGIKQEIDALGAVSYTHLTLPT
;
A
#
# COMPACT_ATOMS: atom_id res chain seq x y z
N MET A 1 -9.30 22.29 -11.57
CA MET A 1 -9.61 21.18 -10.65
C MET A 1 -8.34 20.50 -10.19
N ALA A 2 -8.28 20.17 -8.92
CA ALA A 2 -7.12 19.48 -8.39
C ALA A 2 -6.98 18.10 -9.02
N LYS A 3 -5.75 17.71 -9.34
CA LYS A 3 -5.45 16.37 -9.81
C LYS A 3 -5.47 15.39 -8.65
N THR A 4 -5.66 14.12 -8.94
CA THR A 4 -5.67 13.06 -7.95
C THR A 4 -4.57 12.04 -8.22
N VAL A 5 -4.04 11.49 -7.14
CA VAL A 5 -3.02 10.44 -7.15
C VAL A 5 -3.54 9.24 -6.39
N TYR A 6 -3.49 8.07 -7.01
CA TYR A 6 -3.90 6.81 -6.38
C TYR A 6 -2.68 6.06 -5.85
N LEU A 7 -2.78 5.56 -4.64
CA LEU A 7 -1.74 4.75 -4.00
C LEU A 7 -2.39 3.56 -3.30
N GLY A 8 -2.11 2.35 -3.77
CA GLY A 8 -2.58 1.13 -3.12
C GLY A 8 -1.68 0.71 -1.98
N MET A 9 -2.24 0.24 -0.87
CA MET A 9 -1.45 -0.28 0.23
C MET A 9 -2.23 -1.24 1.11
N ILE A 10 -1.51 -2.13 1.77
CA ILE A 10 -2.07 -2.99 2.82
C ILE A 10 -2.25 -2.20 4.11
N GLY A 11 -1.29 -1.38 4.46
CA GLY A 11 -1.38 -0.45 5.59
C GLY A 11 -1.42 -1.11 6.97
N ASP A 12 -0.84 -2.31 7.12
CA ASP A 12 -0.91 -3.06 8.37
C ASP A 12 0.08 -2.53 9.41
N ILE A 13 1.36 -2.49 9.05
CA ILE A 13 2.39 -1.91 9.90
C ILE A 13 2.89 -0.66 9.20
N MET A 14 2.51 0.50 9.73
CA MET A 14 2.96 1.76 9.16
C MET A 14 4.42 2.01 9.52
N HIS A 15 5.19 2.38 8.52
CA HIS A 15 6.61 2.62 8.67
C HIS A 15 7.04 3.76 7.73
N PRO A 16 8.28 4.29 7.89
CA PRO A 16 8.74 5.43 7.09
C PRO A 16 8.62 5.25 5.57
N GLY A 17 8.69 4.01 5.08
CA GLY A 17 8.51 3.74 3.66
C GLY A 17 7.15 4.19 3.14
N TYR A 18 6.07 3.94 3.89
CA TYR A 18 4.73 4.41 3.52
C TYR A 18 4.64 5.93 3.57
N ILE A 19 5.21 6.55 4.60
CA ILE A 19 5.19 8.01 4.75
C ILE A 19 5.95 8.67 3.59
N ASN A 20 7.08 8.11 3.19
CA ASN A 20 7.89 8.63 2.09
C ASN A 20 7.10 8.62 0.77
N ILE A 21 6.40 7.53 0.46
CA ILE A 21 5.64 7.45 -0.78
C ILE A 21 4.39 8.35 -0.74
N ILE A 22 3.73 8.46 0.41
CA ILE A 22 2.59 9.39 0.58
C ILE A 22 3.06 10.82 0.36
N ASN A 23 4.17 11.22 0.97
CA ASN A 23 4.71 12.57 0.80
C ASN A 23 5.09 12.84 -0.66
N LYS A 24 5.67 11.86 -1.33
CA LYS A 24 5.99 11.99 -2.76
C LYS A 24 4.73 12.15 -3.60
N ALA A 25 3.69 11.40 -3.27
CA ALA A 25 2.41 11.45 -3.97
C ALA A 25 1.77 12.85 -3.91
N THR A 26 1.96 13.59 -2.82
CA THR A 26 1.39 14.93 -2.68
C THR A 26 1.93 15.92 -3.72
N GLU A 27 3.09 15.64 -4.30
CA GLU A 27 3.65 16.47 -5.36
C GLU A 27 2.83 16.40 -6.65
N TYR A 28 2.01 15.35 -6.80
CA TYR A 28 1.22 15.12 -8.02
C TYR A 28 -0.25 15.48 -7.86
N GLY A 29 -0.76 15.54 -6.65
CA GLY A 29 -2.17 15.87 -6.42
C GLY A 29 -2.70 15.38 -5.08
N ASP A 30 -4.02 15.36 -4.97
CA ASP A 30 -4.71 14.86 -3.77
C ASP A 30 -4.59 13.34 -3.70
N VAL A 31 -4.16 12.84 -2.55
CA VAL A 31 -3.81 11.43 -2.38
C VAL A 31 -5.05 10.61 -2.00
N ILE A 32 -5.38 9.66 -2.87
CA ILE A 32 -6.42 8.64 -2.63
C ILE A 32 -5.70 7.34 -2.30
N ILE A 33 -5.94 6.81 -1.11
CA ILE A 33 -5.37 5.52 -0.72
C ILE A 33 -6.38 4.41 -1.03
N GLY A 34 -5.97 3.47 -1.87
CA GLY A 34 -6.69 2.21 -2.05
C GLY A 34 -6.20 1.22 -1.00
N LEU A 35 -6.99 1.03 0.04
CA LEU A 35 -6.60 0.17 1.16
C LEU A 35 -7.11 -1.25 0.91
N PHE A 36 -6.18 -2.18 0.72
CA PHE A 36 -6.53 -3.56 0.41
C PHE A 36 -7.37 -4.19 1.52
N THR A 37 -8.50 -4.78 1.13
CA THR A 37 -9.33 -5.56 2.05
C THR A 37 -8.70 -6.93 2.28
N ASP A 38 -9.12 -7.62 3.35
CA ASP A 38 -8.63 -8.97 3.63
C ASP A 38 -8.92 -9.92 2.47
N LYS A 39 -10.08 -9.75 1.82
CA LYS A 39 -10.45 -10.51 0.63
C LYS A 39 -9.43 -10.33 -0.50
N ALA A 40 -8.98 -9.11 -0.74
CA ALA A 40 -7.98 -8.83 -1.76
C ALA A 40 -6.63 -9.45 -1.46
N ILE A 41 -6.27 -9.54 -0.18
CA ILE A 41 -4.95 -9.99 0.27
C ILE A 41 -4.86 -11.50 0.36
N ALA A 42 -5.95 -12.19 0.72
CA ALA A 42 -5.96 -13.57 1.20
C ALA A 42 -5.22 -14.59 0.33
N ASN A 43 -5.29 -14.44 -1.00
CA ASN A 43 -4.66 -15.38 -1.93
C ASN A 43 -3.25 -14.98 -2.37
N HIS A 44 -2.74 -13.85 -1.86
CA HIS A 44 -1.48 -13.28 -2.35
C HIS A 44 -0.47 -13.03 -1.25
N ARG A 45 -0.93 -12.73 -0.05
CA ARG A 45 -0.07 -12.37 1.08
C ARG A 45 -0.68 -12.90 2.37
N ARG A 46 0.12 -12.87 3.43
CA ARG A 46 -0.37 -13.14 4.78
C ARG A 46 -1.40 -12.09 5.17
N LEU A 47 -2.46 -12.51 5.85
CA LEU A 47 -3.47 -11.58 6.35
C LEU A 47 -2.85 -10.59 7.34
N PRO A 48 -3.33 -9.33 7.33
CA PRO A 48 -2.84 -8.31 8.26
C PRO A 48 -3.12 -8.66 9.72
N TYR A 49 -2.33 -8.10 10.61
CA TYR A 49 -2.58 -8.17 12.06
C TYR A 49 -3.78 -7.32 12.48
N LEU A 50 -3.98 -6.18 11.81
CA LEU A 50 -5.08 -5.27 12.09
C LEU A 50 -6.25 -5.53 11.15
N THR A 51 -7.47 -5.32 11.64
CA THR A 51 -8.66 -5.37 10.78
C THR A 51 -8.62 -4.24 9.76
N TRP A 52 -9.42 -4.35 8.71
CA TRP A 52 -9.51 -3.29 7.71
C TRP A 52 -9.93 -1.96 8.33
N GLU A 53 -10.90 -1.98 9.26
CA GLU A 53 -11.36 -0.77 9.94
C GLU A 53 -10.25 -0.13 10.77
N GLN A 54 -9.46 -0.94 11.48
CA GLN A 54 -8.33 -0.44 12.24
C GLN A 54 -7.27 0.17 11.34
N ARG A 55 -6.96 -0.50 10.25
CA ARG A 55 -5.99 0.02 9.25
C ARG A 55 -6.48 1.32 8.64
N LYS A 56 -7.76 1.39 8.31
CA LYS A 56 -8.37 2.61 7.77
C LYS A 56 -8.23 3.78 8.74
N ASN A 57 -8.54 3.56 10.02
CA ASN A 57 -8.43 4.61 11.04
C ASN A 57 -7.02 5.20 11.09
N VAL A 58 -6.00 4.35 11.04
CA VAL A 58 -4.61 4.80 11.07
C VAL A 58 -4.26 5.56 9.79
N VAL A 59 -4.58 4.98 8.65
CA VAL A 59 -4.18 5.55 7.34
C VAL A 59 -4.89 6.88 7.08
N GLU A 60 -6.16 6.99 7.36
CA GLU A 60 -6.89 8.26 7.13
C GLU A 60 -6.48 9.38 8.07
N SER A 61 -5.80 9.04 9.17
CA SER A 61 -5.24 10.02 10.11
C SER A 61 -3.88 10.56 9.70
N ILE A 62 -3.27 9.97 8.67
CA ILE A 62 -1.97 10.43 8.19
C ILE A 62 -2.14 11.76 7.46
N ARG A 63 -1.25 12.71 7.78
CA ARG A 63 -1.19 14.00 7.10
C ARG A 63 -1.06 13.78 5.59
N ASN A 64 -1.77 14.56 4.82
CA ASN A 64 -1.73 14.56 3.35
C ASN A 64 -2.51 13.41 2.69
N VAL A 65 -3.13 12.52 3.43
CA VAL A 65 -4.08 11.57 2.87
C VAL A 65 -5.42 12.27 2.74
N SER A 66 -5.91 12.38 1.51
CA SER A 66 -7.18 13.06 1.22
C SER A 66 -8.38 12.14 1.39
N ARG A 67 -8.20 10.86 1.06
CA ARG A 67 -9.30 9.90 1.06
C ARG A 67 -8.77 8.47 1.14
N VAL A 68 -9.48 7.61 1.87
CA VAL A 68 -9.20 6.18 1.91
C VAL A 68 -10.41 5.44 1.34
N VAL A 69 -10.16 4.56 0.38
CA VAL A 69 -11.19 3.76 -0.27
C VAL A 69 -10.83 2.28 -0.18
N PRO A 70 -11.81 1.37 -0.12
CA PRO A 70 -11.50 -0.06 -0.13
C PRO A 70 -11.02 -0.51 -1.50
N GLN A 71 -10.02 -1.38 -1.51
CA GLN A 71 -9.61 -2.08 -2.72
C GLN A 71 -9.85 -3.57 -2.48
N ASP A 72 -10.90 -4.08 -3.12
CA ASP A 72 -11.39 -5.45 -2.91
C ASP A 72 -10.67 -6.50 -3.76
N ASP A 73 -9.91 -6.04 -4.75
CA ASP A 73 -9.14 -6.92 -5.64
C ASP A 73 -7.65 -6.66 -5.48
N TRP A 74 -6.85 -7.71 -5.61
CA TRP A 74 -5.40 -7.55 -5.68
C TRP A 74 -5.01 -6.73 -6.92
N SER A 75 -5.73 -6.90 -8.02
CA SER A 75 -5.61 -6.06 -9.21
C SER A 75 -6.12 -4.64 -8.93
N TYR A 76 -5.47 -3.67 -9.54
CA TYR A 76 -5.85 -2.26 -9.43
C TYR A 76 -6.94 -1.84 -10.42
N VAL A 77 -7.21 -2.67 -11.42
CA VAL A 77 -8.03 -2.28 -12.57
C VAL A 77 -9.40 -1.73 -12.19
N SER A 78 -10.15 -2.44 -11.33
CA SER A 78 -11.48 -2.01 -10.89
C SER A 78 -11.48 -0.62 -10.28
N ASN A 79 -10.56 -0.37 -9.36
CA ASN A 79 -10.51 0.92 -8.66
C ASN A 79 -10.01 2.04 -9.55
N LEU A 80 -9.07 1.76 -10.45
CA LEU A 80 -8.60 2.76 -11.40
C LEU A 80 -9.73 3.19 -12.35
N LEU A 81 -10.54 2.25 -12.81
CA LEU A 81 -11.69 2.55 -13.66
C LEU A 81 -12.77 3.31 -12.89
N LYS A 82 -12.94 3.02 -11.61
CA LYS A 82 -13.94 3.66 -10.75
C LYS A 82 -13.57 5.08 -10.37
N TYR A 83 -12.33 5.29 -9.90
CA TYR A 83 -11.90 6.59 -9.37
C TYR A 83 -11.20 7.47 -10.40
N LYS A 84 -10.72 6.89 -11.49
CA LYS A 84 -10.08 7.61 -12.61
C LYS A 84 -9.05 8.65 -12.16
N PRO A 85 -8.03 8.22 -11.40
CA PRO A 85 -7.01 9.17 -10.95
C PRO A 85 -6.17 9.67 -12.12
N ASP A 86 -5.60 10.86 -11.97
CA ASP A 86 -4.66 11.39 -12.96
C ASP A 86 -3.32 10.67 -12.91
N TYR A 87 -2.93 10.22 -11.71
CA TYR A 87 -1.69 9.50 -11.47
C TYR A 87 -1.92 8.30 -10.59
N ILE A 88 -1.13 7.25 -10.78
CA ILE A 88 -0.92 6.22 -9.78
C ILE A 88 0.54 6.22 -9.42
N ILE A 89 0.85 6.12 -8.12
CA ILE A 89 2.23 6.05 -7.64
C ILE A 89 2.48 4.70 -6.99
N HIS A 90 3.64 4.14 -7.25
CA HIS A 90 4.04 2.83 -6.70
C HIS A 90 5.56 2.78 -6.58
N GLY A 91 6.05 1.97 -5.66
CA GLY A 91 7.48 1.66 -5.60
C GLY A 91 7.90 0.86 -6.82
N ASP A 92 9.17 0.91 -7.17
CA ASP A 92 9.70 0.24 -8.36
C ASP A 92 9.90 -1.28 -8.18
N ASP A 93 9.62 -1.81 -6.99
CA ASP A 93 9.79 -3.23 -6.64
C ASP A 93 8.91 -4.20 -7.44
N TRP A 94 7.86 -3.71 -8.11
CA TRP A 94 6.97 -4.53 -8.94
C TRP A 94 7.44 -4.68 -10.39
N GLN A 95 8.57 -4.09 -10.76
CA GLN A 95 9.10 -4.19 -12.13
C GLN A 95 9.53 -5.60 -12.46
N VAL A 96 9.87 -6.40 -11.47
CA VAL A 96 10.24 -7.81 -11.58
C VAL A 96 9.50 -8.61 -10.52
N GLY A 97 9.47 -9.93 -10.70
CA GLY A 97 8.88 -10.82 -9.71
C GLY A 97 7.40 -11.07 -9.90
N PRO A 98 6.74 -11.61 -8.86
CA PRO A 98 5.35 -12.11 -8.99
C PRO A 98 4.31 -11.02 -9.25
N ASP A 99 4.58 -9.76 -8.92
CA ASP A 99 3.63 -8.67 -9.11
C ASP A 99 3.83 -7.89 -10.42
N LYS A 100 4.74 -8.36 -11.28
CA LYS A 100 4.97 -7.71 -12.58
C LYS A 100 3.71 -7.63 -13.43
N TYR A 101 2.85 -8.64 -13.39
CA TYR A 101 1.60 -8.62 -14.15
C TYR A 101 0.66 -7.51 -13.68
N ILE A 102 0.67 -7.18 -12.39
CA ILE A 102 -0.11 -6.06 -11.84
C ILE A 102 0.38 -4.75 -12.47
N ARG A 103 1.69 -4.56 -12.53
CA ARG A 103 2.29 -3.39 -13.16
C ARG A 103 1.85 -3.26 -14.62
N ASP A 104 1.90 -4.36 -15.36
CA ASP A 104 1.52 -4.36 -16.78
C ASP A 104 0.04 -3.97 -16.96
N GLU A 105 -0.85 -4.48 -16.10
CA GLU A 105 -2.26 -4.10 -16.09
C GLU A 105 -2.45 -2.61 -15.82
N VAL A 106 -1.75 -2.10 -14.83
CA VAL A 106 -1.84 -0.70 -14.42
C VAL A 106 -1.41 0.23 -15.54
N PHE A 107 -0.29 -0.06 -16.20
CA PHE A 107 0.18 0.74 -17.34
C PHE A 107 -0.86 0.79 -18.46
N LYS A 108 -1.48 -0.35 -18.78
CA LYS A 108 -2.52 -0.40 -19.81
C LYS A 108 -3.74 0.44 -19.47
N VAL A 109 -4.22 0.33 -18.23
CA VAL A 109 -5.41 1.07 -17.80
C VAL A 109 -5.14 2.56 -17.74
N MET A 110 -4.00 2.95 -17.18
CA MET A 110 -3.65 4.38 -17.07
C MET A 110 -3.46 5.02 -18.44
N GLU A 111 -2.90 4.29 -19.40
CA GLU A 111 -2.81 4.77 -20.78
C GLU A 111 -4.21 5.07 -21.35
N LYS A 112 -5.16 4.16 -21.15
CA LYS A 112 -6.54 4.36 -21.60
C LYS A 112 -7.23 5.54 -20.92
N LEU A 113 -6.92 5.77 -19.64
CA LEU A 113 -7.49 6.88 -18.88
C LEU A 113 -6.82 8.22 -19.16
N GLY A 114 -5.73 8.22 -19.91
CA GLY A 114 -4.97 9.44 -20.17
C GLY A 114 -4.15 9.92 -18.98
N GLY A 115 -3.90 9.04 -18.03
CA GLY A 115 -3.09 9.34 -16.84
C GLY A 115 -1.68 8.80 -16.95
N GLU A 116 -0.95 8.90 -15.86
CA GLU A 116 0.45 8.48 -15.80
C GLU A 116 0.73 7.58 -14.60
N VAL A 117 1.69 6.67 -14.76
CA VAL A 117 2.21 5.84 -13.69
C VAL A 117 3.52 6.45 -13.21
N ILE A 118 3.60 6.71 -11.91
CA ILE A 118 4.80 7.26 -11.27
C ILE A 118 5.44 6.13 -10.47
N GLU A 119 6.65 5.76 -10.83
CA GLU A 119 7.40 4.76 -10.08
C GLU A 119 8.52 5.45 -9.32
N ILE A 120 8.65 5.12 -8.04
CA ILE A 120 9.69 5.71 -7.20
C ILE A 120 10.59 4.61 -6.65
N PRO A 121 11.84 4.93 -6.29
CA PRO A 121 12.72 3.93 -5.69
C PRO A 121 12.12 3.37 -4.40
N TYR A 122 12.15 2.03 -4.29
CA TYR A 122 11.68 1.35 -3.09
C TYR A 122 12.56 1.72 -1.88
N THR A 123 11.91 2.04 -0.75
CA THR A 123 12.63 2.36 0.49
C THR A 123 13.27 1.09 1.03
N GLN A 124 14.60 1.05 0.99
CA GLN A 124 15.37 -0.12 1.41
C GLN A 124 15.48 -0.20 2.92
N ASN A 125 15.77 -1.42 3.39
CA ASN A 125 16.02 -1.74 4.81
C ASN A 125 14.83 -1.58 5.74
N ILE A 126 13.64 -1.26 5.21
CA ILE A 126 12.41 -1.26 5.99
C ILE A 126 11.24 -1.67 5.11
N SER A 127 10.43 -2.61 5.60
CA SER A 127 9.20 -3.05 4.95
C SER A 127 8.28 -3.67 5.98
N ALA A 128 6.97 -3.70 5.70
CA ALA A 128 6.01 -4.36 6.58
C ALA A 128 6.31 -5.86 6.69
N SER A 129 6.67 -6.51 5.58
CA SER A 129 7.02 -7.93 5.57
C SER A 129 8.27 -8.21 6.41
N GLY A 130 9.31 -7.38 6.31
CA GLY A 130 10.51 -7.50 7.12
C GLY A 130 10.24 -7.33 8.60
N ILE A 131 9.44 -6.34 8.97
CA ILE A 131 9.03 -6.11 10.36
C ILE A 131 8.23 -7.29 10.89
N LYS A 132 7.31 -7.83 10.11
CA LYS A 132 6.52 -9.01 10.50
C LYS A 132 7.39 -10.23 10.70
N GLN A 133 8.39 -10.45 9.85
CA GLN A 133 9.34 -11.55 10.01
C GLN A 133 10.15 -11.42 11.30
N GLU A 134 10.59 -10.23 11.66
CA GLU A 134 11.30 -9.97 12.91
C GLU A 134 10.42 -10.25 14.11
N ILE A 135 9.16 -9.82 14.09
CA ILE A 135 8.19 -10.09 15.15
C ILE A 135 7.96 -11.59 15.29
N ASP A 136 7.76 -12.31 14.18
CA ASP A 136 7.55 -13.75 14.19
C ASP A 136 8.77 -14.49 14.74
N ALA A 137 9.97 -14.06 14.36
CA ALA A 137 11.21 -14.64 14.85
C ALA A 137 11.35 -14.46 16.37
N LEU A 138 11.03 -13.28 16.89
CA LEU A 138 11.03 -13.01 18.32
C LEU A 138 10.02 -13.88 19.06
N GLY A 139 8.82 -14.03 18.51
CA GLY A 139 7.79 -14.90 19.08
C GLY A 139 8.18 -16.38 19.07
N ALA A 140 8.95 -16.82 18.08
CA ALA A 140 9.41 -18.18 17.95
C ALA A 140 10.58 -18.51 18.91
N VAL A 141 11.36 -17.53 19.29
CA VAL A 141 12.59 -17.74 20.06
C VAL A 141 12.34 -18.08 21.52
N SER A 142 11.35 -17.55 22.15
CA SER A 142 10.87 -18.02 23.46
C SER A 142 10.15 -16.92 24.26
N TYR A 143 8.95 -17.20 24.69
CA TYR A 143 8.24 -16.36 25.68
C TYR A 143 8.94 -16.24 27.00
N THR A 144 9.87 -17.15 27.30
CA THR A 144 10.59 -17.14 28.58
C THR A 144 11.52 -15.96 28.74
N HIS A 145 11.84 -15.28 27.64
CA HIS A 145 12.71 -14.11 27.65
C HIS A 145 11.94 -12.79 27.56
N LEU A 146 10.64 -12.88 27.34
CA LEU A 146 9.79 -11.70 27.24
C LEU A 146 9.09 -11.45 28.57
N THR A 147 9.73 -10.77 29.45
CA THR A 147 9.02 -10.06 30.51
C THR A 147 8.49 -8.79 29.86
N LEU A 148 7.24 -8.82 29.49
CA LEU A 148 6.57 -7.60 29.07
C LEU A 148 6.40 -6.71 30.30
N PRO A 149 6.93 -5.50 30.29
CA PRO A 149 6.61 -4.54 31.34
C PRO A 149 5.12 -4.27 31.27
N THR A 150 4.47 -4.53 32.32
CA THR A 150 3.07 -4.16 32.50
C THR A 150 2.96 -2.66 32.72
#